data_b9de034fb8229db4887372c70b4f48af
#
_entry.id   b9de034fb8229db4887372c70b4f48af
#
_cell.length_a   1.000
_cell.length_b   1.000
_cell.length_c   1.000
_cell.angle_alpha   90.00
_cell.angle_beta   90.00
_cell.angle_gamma   90.00
#
_symmetry.space_group_name_H-M   'P 1'
#
loop_
_entity.id
_entity.type
_entity.pdbx_description
1 polymer ?
#
loop_
_entity_poly.entity_id
_entity_poly.type
_entity_poly.pdbx_seq_one_letter_code
_entity_poly.pdbx_strand_id
1 'polypeptide(L)'
;MRSAAAPRWRGAPGRLEVWYATLSDPVTRAGLWVHCETVAPTDGEPYEHGWVTWFPAQGSPRTERFGPEPVQPATGTTWFDAAGAVAGPERLTGSARSLTWDLSWKDTGAPLWTFPRLAWEREVLPGAQVVLAPTADFTGTLTVDGTKIPVDRWRGNVAHIYGHGNAKQWGWIHADLGDGDVLEAVTAVSHKPGLNRLAPLAFIRFRIDGKDWPATILPSLRMRTTLGLQHWQMEGRIGRREVLIRVDQPNERCVSLEYTDPDGGKCVCTNTEQADVHIEISRRVGGARVVERSWSVTGTGHTEVGLRGQQAPPVNERTPS
;
A
#
# COMPACT_ATOMS: atom_id res chain seq x y z
N MET A 1 5.41 -22.78 10.63
CA MET A 1 4.53 -21.67 10.21
C MET A 1 4.92 -21.30 8.79
N ARG A 2 3.97 -21.13 7.87
CA ARG A 2 4.28 -20.63 6.51
C ARG A 2 4.80 -19.20 6.62
N SER A 3 5.75 -18.83 5.79
CA SER A 3 6.21 -17.44 5.66
C SER A 3 5.02 -16.54 5.34
N ALA A 4 4.94 -15.36 5.93
CA ALA A 4 3.92 -14.35 5.62
C ALA A 4 3.99 -13.88 4.15
N ALA A 5 5.14 -14.08 3.51
CA ALA A 5 5.38 -13.74 2.11
C ALA A 5 4.91 -14.81 1.11
N ALA A 6 4.75 -16.06 1.54
CA ALA A 6 4.40 -17.15 0.64
C ALA A 6 2.94 -17.03 0.15
N PRO A 7 2.66 -17.38 -1.12
CA PRO A 7 1.30 -17.40 -1.66
C PRO A 7 0.31 -18.14 -0.76
N ARG A 8 -0.83 -17.54 -0.52
CA ARG A 8 -1.89 -18.10 0.34
C ARG A 8 -3.02 -18.74 -0.43
N TRP A 9 -3.36 -18.17 -1.58
CA TRP A 9 -4.42 -18.69 -2.42
C TRP A 9 -4.18 -20.17 -2.79
N ARG A 10 -5.23 -20.99 -2.78
CA ARG A 10 -5.18 -22.45 -3.02
C ARG A 10 -6.33 -22.89 -3.92
N GLY A 11 -6.72 -22.04 -4.89
CA GLY A 11 -7.77 -22.36 -5.86
C GLY A 11 -9.19 -22.00 -5.38
N ALA A 12 -9.38 -21.43 -4.21
CA ALA A 12 -10.71 -21.00 -3.77
C ALA A 12 -11.21 -19.79 -4.57
N PRO A 13 -12.45 -19.78 -5.10
CA PRO A 13 -13.02 -18.60 -5.75
C PRO A 13 -13.29 -17.47 -4.76
N GLY A 14 -13.55 -16.27 -5.29
CA GLY A 14 -13.83 -15.09 -4.48
C GLY A 14 -12.64 -14.64 -3.64
N ARG A 15 -11.41 -14.70 -4.18
CA ARG A 15 -10.17 -14.34 -3.50
C ARG A 15 -9.32 -13.40 -4.32
N LEU A 16 -8.64 -12.54 -3.58
CA LEU A 16 -7.67 -11.57 -4.06
C LEU A 16 -6.37 -11.77 -3.30
N GLU A 17 -5.26 -11.84 -4.00
CA GLU A 17 -3.92 -11.89 -3.41
C GLU A 17 -3.00 -10.90 -4.13
N VAL A 18 -2.32 -10.06 -3.35
CA VAL A 18 -1.51 -8.97 -3.90
C VAL A 18 -0.13 -8.95 -3.25
N TRP A 19 0.88 -8.77 -4.07
CA TRP A 19 2.21 -8.30 -3.63
C TRP A 19 2.47 -6.96 -4.28
N TYR A 20 2.89 -5.99 -3.49
CA TYR A 20 3.28 -4.69 -4.03
C TYR A 20 4.55 -4.18 -3.40
N ALA A 21 5.25 -3.35 -4.16
CA ALA A 21 6.36 -2.55 -3.68
C ALA A 21 6.11 -1.07 -4.01
N THR A 22 6.38 -0.22 -3.04
CA THR A 22 6.38 1.24 -3.20
C THR A 22 7.74 1.76 -2.76
N LEU A 23 8.32 2.65 -3.54
CA LEU A 23 9.64 3.21 -3.24
C LEU A 23 9.77 4.63 -3.78
N SER A 24 10.55 5.44 -3.08
CA SER A 24 10.85 6.81 -3.47
C SER A 24 12.33 7.12 -3.31
N ASP A 25 12.85 7.91 -4.24
CA ASP A 25 14.16 8.53 -4.13
C ASP A 25 14.11 9.64 -3.05
N PRO A 26 14.86 9.52 -1.97
CA PRO A 26 14.84 10.52 -0.89
C PRO A 26 15.40 11.88 -1.33
N VAL A 27 16.14 11.95 -2.46
CA VAL A 27 16.77 13.16 -2.96
C VAL A 27 15.87 13.87 -3.99
N THR A 28 15.47 13.14 -5.04
CA THR A 28 14.69 13.73 -6.15
C THR A 28 13.20 13.68 -5.90
N ARG A 29 12.73 12.81 -4.96
CA ARG A 29 11.32 12.52 -4.69
C ARG A 29 10.61 11.81 -5.84
N ALA A 30 11.35 11.27 -6.80
CA ALA A 30 10.78 10.38 -7.79
C ALA A 30 10.32 9.09 -7.09
N GLY A 31 9.25 8.46 -7.58
CA GLY A 31 8.69 7.28 -6.95
C GLY A 31 8.31 6.19 -7.95
N LEU A 32 8.20 4.97 -7.47
CA LEU A 32 7.73 3.83 -8.23
C LEU A 32 6.78 3.00 -7.39
N TRP A 33 5.68 2.58 -7.98
CA TRP A 33 4.76 1.61 -7.43
C TRP A 33 4.63 0.42 -8.38
N VAL A 34 4.91 -0.77 -7.90
CA VAL A 34 4.70 -2.02 -8.64
C VAL A 34 3.68 -2.86 -7.89
N HIS A 35 2.63 -3.28 -8.57
CA HIS A 35 1.53 -4.04 -8.02
C HIS A 35 1.32 -5.31 -8.83
N CYS A 36 1.42 -6.46 -8.18
CA CYS A 36 1.22 -7.79 -8.74
C CYS A 36 0.02 -8.43 -8.06
N GLU A 37 -0.97 -8.87 -8.83
CA GLU A 37 -2.25 -9.30 -8.31
C GLU A 37 -2.71 -10.60 -8.92
N THR A 38 -3.09 -11.57 -8.07
CA THR A 38 -3.83 -12.78 -8.43
C THR A 38 -5.29 -12.60 -8.05
N VAL A 39 -6.18 -12.65 -9.02
CA VAL A 39 -7.64 -12.56 -8.84
C VAL A 39 -8.25 -13.90 -9.13
N ALA A 40 -9.00 -14.45 -8.17
CA ALA A 40 -9.86 -15.60 -8.35
C ALA A 40 -11.32 -15.14 -8.26
N PRO A 41 -11.99 -14.85 -9.39
CA PRO A 41 -13.38 -14.39 -9.39
C PRO A 41 -14.31 -15.39 -8.70
N THR A 42 -15.48 -14.92 -8.22
CA THR A 42 -16.55 -15.82 -7.76
C THR A 42 -17.08 -16.67 -8.88
N ASP A 43 -17.13 -16.10 -10.10
CA ASP A 43 -17.53 -16.76 -11.33
C ASP A 43 -16.50 -16.47 -12.43
N GLY A 44 -15.85 -17.51 -12.94
CA GLY A 44 -14.84 -17.41 -13.99
C GLY A 44 -13.49 -17.98 -13.60
N GLU A 45 -12.57 -17.94 -14.55
CA GLU A 45 -11.22 -18.47 -14.36
C GLU A 45 -10.32 -17.48 -13.61
N PRO A 46 -9.47 -17.96 -12.72
CA PRO A 46 -8.49 -17.11 -12.04
C PRO A 46 -7.44 -16.59 -13.00
N TYR A 47 -6.99 -15.36 -12.75
CA TYR A 47 -5.99 -14.70 -13.57
C TYR A 47 -5.01 -13.89 -12.74
N GLU A 48 -3.87 -13.60 -13.35
CA GLU A 48 -2.81 -12.76 -12.80
C GLU A 48 -2.60 -11.54 -13.68
N HIS A 49 -2.47 -10.38 -13.05
CA HIS A 49 -2.19 -9.12 -13.71
C HIS A 49 -1.52 -8.14 -12.75
N GLY A 50 -1.23 -6.96 -13.24
CA GLY A 50 -0.72 -5.90 -12.38
C GLY A 50 -0.44 -4.63 -13.15
N TRP A 51 0.27 -3.72 -12.50
CA TRP A 51 0.69 -2.47 -13.08
C TRP A 51 1.99 -1.98 -12.44
N VAL A 52 2.63 -1.11 -13.15
CA VAL A 52 3.75 -0.31 -12.69
C VAL A 52 3.41 1.16 -12.89
N THR A 53 3.60 1.98 -11.86
CA THR A 53 3.40 3.42 -11.92
C THR A 53 4.70 4.13 -11.61
N TRP A 54 5.14 4.94 -12.55
CA TRP A 54 6.27 5.85 -12.41
C TRP A 54 5.78 7.24 -12.00
N PHE A 55 6.33 7.77 -10.91
CA PHE A 55 6.11 9.13 -10.41
C PHE A 55 7.40 9.92 -10.62
N PRO A 56 7.52 10.71 -11.69
CA PRO A 56 8.73 11.49 -11.93
C PRO A 56 8.89 12.60 -10.89
N ALA A 57 10.13 13.05 -10.67
CA ALA A 57 10.41 14.20 -9.82
C ALA A 57 9.73 15.49 -10.33
N GLN A 58 9.51 15.56 -11.62
CA GLN A 58 8.77 16.64 -12.29
C GLN A 58 7.91 16.06 -13.41
N GLY A 59 6.71 16.58 -13.59
CA GLY A 59 5.74 16.10 -14.58
C GLY A 59 4.70 15.18 -14.00
N SER A 60 3.84 14.64 -14.85
CA SER A 60 2.72 13.80 -14.43
C SER A 60 3.13 12.34 -14.24
N PRO A 61 2.59 11.66 -13.25
CA PRO A 61 2.75 10.22 -13.09
C PRO A 61 2.21 9.44 -14.28
N ARG A 62 2.71 8.22 -14.44
CA ARG A 62 2.34 7.35 -15.55
C ARG A 62 2.22 5.91 -15.09
N THR A 63 1.11 5.26 -15.45
CA THR A 63 0.86 3.86 -15.17
C THR A 63 0.87 3.03 -16.45
N GLU A 64 1.43 1.84 -16.38
CA GLU A 64 1.35 0.82 -17.41
C GLU A 64 0.93 -0.51 -16.81
N ARG A 65 -0.02 -1.20 -17.46
CA ARG A 65 -0.57 -2.47 -17.01
C ARG A 65 0.13 -3.64 -17.72
N PHE A 66 0.18 -4.77 -17.06
CA PHE A 66 0.59 -6.06 -17.61
C PHE A 66 -0.44 -7.15 -17.27
N GLY A 67 -0.54 -8.15 -18.11
CA GLY A 67 -1.61 -9.15 -18.05
C GLY A 67 -2.95 -8.62 -18.61
N PRO A 68 -4.11 -9.27 -18.35
CA PRO A 68 -4.20 -10.49 -17.54
C PRO A 68 -3.69 -11.76 -18.27
N GLU A 69 -3.20 -12.72 -17.48
CA GLU A 69 -2.82 -14.06 -17.92
C GLU A 69 -3.44 -15.12 -16.99
N PRO A 70 -3.70 -16.34 -17.47
CA PRO A 70 -4.11 -17.43 -16.59
C PRO A 70 -3.07 -17.71 -15.51
N VAL A 71 -3.54 -17.99 -14.29
CA VAL A 71 -2.66 -18.30 -13.17
C VAL A 71 -1.78 -19.51 -13.50
N GLN A 72 -0.48 -19.36 -13.28
CA GLN A 72 0.48 -20.45 -13.39
C GLN A 72 0.86 -20.97 -12.00
N PRO A 73 1.16 -22.27 -11.86
CA PRO A 73 1.66 -22.79 -10.60
C PRO A 73 2.94 -22.06 -10.18
N ALA A 74 2.95 -21.50 -8.97
CA ALA A 74 4.14 -20.86 -8.43
C ALA A 74 5.31 -21.86 -8.37
N THR A 75 6.47 -21.46 -8.86
CA THR A 75 7.68 -22.28 -8.87
C THR A 75 8.72 -21.77 -7.87
N GLY A 76 9.31 -22.68 -7.11
CA GLY A 76 10.39 -22.33 -6.16
C GLY A 76 9.93 -21.39 -5.06
N THR A 77 10.64 -20.27 -4.90
CA THR A 77 10.36 -19.23 -3.90
C THR A 77 9.60 -18.03 -4.45
N THR A 78 9.25 -18.05 -5.75
CA THR A 78 8.52 -16.97 -6.43
C THR A 78 7.13 -16.79 -5.84
N TRP A 79 6.72 -15.55 -5.67
CA TRP A 79 5.39 -15.19 -5.16
C TRP A 79 4.40 -14.96 -6.28
N PHE A 80 4.86 -14.34 -7.36
CA PHE A 80 4.11 -13.98 -8.56
C PHE A 80 5.03 -14.11 -9.78
N ASP A 81 4.51 -14.68 -10.88
CA ASP A 81 5.25 -14.83 -12.14
C ASP A 81 4.24 -14.86 -13.31
N ALA A 82 3.92 -13.70 -13.84
CA ALA A 82 2.97 -13.56 -14.94
C ALA A 82 3.24 -12.30 -15.78
N ALA A 83 2.90 -12.37 -17.06
CA ALA A 83 2.93 -11.25 -18.01
C ALA A 83 4.26 -10.48 -18.05
N GLY A 84 5.35 -11.19 -17.86
CA GLY A 84 6.70 -10.61 -17.88
C GLY A 84 7.09 -9.87 -16.59
N ALA A 85 6.30 -10.02 -15.51
CA ALA A 85 6.61 -9.51 -14.18
C ALA A 85 6.82 -10.65 -13.20
N VAL A 86 7.86 -10.55 -12.38
CA VAL A 86 8.23 -11.56 -11.37
C VAL A 86 8.45 -10.87 -10.04
N ALA A 87 7.77 -11.36 -9.00
CA ALA A 87 7.98 -10.94 -7.61
C ALA A 87 8.39 -12.14 -6.76
N GLY A 88 9.40 -11.97 -5.91
CA GLY A 88 9.92 -13.01 -5.03
C GLY A 88 10.69 -12.41 -3.86
N PRO A 89 11.34 -13.22 -3.03
CA PRO A 89 12.19 -12.73 -1.96
C PRO A 89 13.30 -11.83 -2.51
N GLU A 90 13.41 -10.62 -1.97
CA GLU A 90 14.48 -9.65 -2.23
C GLU A 90 14.63 -9.21 -3.71
N ARG A 91 13.69 -9.60 -4.61
CA ARG A 91 13.77 -9.24 -6.03
C ARG A 91 12.39 -9.01 -6.65
N LEU A 92 12.31 -7.99 -7.48
CA LEU A 92 11.15 -7.60 -8.26
C LEU A 92 11.62 -7.15 -9.65
N THR A 93 11.21 -7.88 -10.68
CA THR A 93 11.61 -7.60 -12.06
C THR A 93 10.42 -7.60 -12.98
N GLY A 94 10.49 -6.88 -14.09
CA GLY A 94 9.45 -6.95 -15.09
C GLY A 94 9.54 -5.86 -16.15
N SER A 95 8.57 -5.93 -17.06
CA SER A 95 8.40 -4.94 -18.10
C SER A 95 6.92 -4.76 -18.42
N ALA A 96 6.52 -3.53 -18.67
CA ALA A 96 5.21 -3.17 -19.17
C ALA A 96 5.41 -2.03 -20.19
N ARG A 97 5.15 -2.31 -21.45
CA ARG A 97 5.34 -1.36 -22.58
C ARG A 97 6.67 -0.61 -22.53
N SER A 98 6.67 0.64 -22.06
CA SER A 98 7.83 1.53 -22.01
C SER A 98 8.52 1.60 -20.64
N LEU A 99 7.99 0.88 -19.66
CA LEU A 99 8.57 0.77 -18.31
C LEU A 99 9.19 -0.62 -18.13
N THR A 100 10.43 -0.66 -17.65
CA THR A 100 11.11 -1.91 -17.27
C THR A 100 11.81 -1.69 -15.93
N TRP A 101 11.71 -2.67 -15.05
CA TRP A 101 12.34 -2.62 -13.72
C TRP A 101 13.09 -3.90 -13.41
N ASP A 102 14.25 -3.75 -12.81
CA ASP A 102 15.04 -4.83 -12.21
C ASP A 102 15.54 -4.32 -10.86
N LEU A 103 14.84 -4.70 -9.81
CA LEU A 103 15.01 -4.19 -8.46
C LEU A 103 15.32 -5.32 -7.50
N SER A 104 16.21 -5.06 -6.58
CA SER A 104 16.39 -5.84 -5.37
C SER A 104 16.25 -4.93 -4.16
N TRP A 105 15.93 -5.53 -3.02
CA TRP A 105 15.83 -4.78 -1.76
C TRP A 105 16.45 -5.52 -0.60
N LYS A 106 16.79 -4.77 0.42
CA LYS A 106 17.22 -5.29 1.72
C LYS A 106 16.37 -4.65 2.80
N ASP A 107 15.93 -5.45 3.74
CA ASP A 107 15.33 -4.98 4.98
C ASP A 107 15.91 -5.79 6.13
N THR A 108 16.28 -5.10 7.19
CA THR A 108 16.81 -5.70 8.43
C THR A 108 15.73 -5.84 9.51
N GLY A 109 14.52 -5.30 9.23
CA GLY A 109 13.39 -5.29 10.14
C GLY A 109 12.55 -6.56 10.10
N ALA A 110 11.84 -6.85 11.18
CA ALA A 110 10.79 -7.85 11.16
C ALA A 110 9.56 -7.31 10.41
N PRO A 111 8.75 -8.18 9.79
CA PRO A 111 7.50 -7.78 9.17
C PRO A 111 6.60 -6.97 10.12
N LEU A 112 5.96 -5.93 9.59
CA LEU A 112 5.04 -5.08 10.33
C LEU A 112 3.59 -5.51 10.03
N TRP A 113 2.84 -5.84 11.08
CA TRP A 113 1.46 -6.31 10.95
C TRP A 113 0.48 -5.13 11.08
N THR A 114 -0.05 -4.67 9.97
CA THR A 114 -1.05 -3.59 9.94
C THR A 114 -2.33 -4.03 10.66
N PHE A 115 -2.77 -5.25 10.44
CA PHE A 115 -3.93 -5.88 11.09
C PHE A 115 -3.51 -6.89 12.14
N PRO A 116 -4.42 -7.30 13.05
CA PRO A 116 -4.14 -8.42 13.95
C PRO A 116 -3.75 -9.67 13.16
N ARG A 117 -2.74 -10.35 13.61
CA ARG A 117 -2.27 -11.58 12.99
C ARG A 117 -3.38 -12.64 12.83
N LEU A 118 -4.32 -12.66 13.79
CA LEU A 118 -5.51 -13.50 13.70
C LEU A 118 -6.40 -13.16 12.49
N ALA A 119 -6.50 -11.89 12.11
CA ALA A 119 -7.26 -11.48 10.93
C ALA A 119 -6.65 -12.05 9.64
N TRP A 120 -5.33 -12.06 9.56
CA TRP A 120 -4.59 -12.72 8.49
C TRP A 120 -4.82 -14.25 8.48
N GLU A 121 -4.70 -14.91 9.65
CA GLU A 121 -4.76 -16.36 9.74
C GLU A 121 -6.17 -16.91 9.53
N ARG A 122 -7.22 -16.19 9.96
CA ARG A 122 -8.62 -16.65 9.98
C ARG A 122 -9.51 -15.96 8.94
N GLU A 123 -8.98 -15.05 8.13
CA GLU A 123 -9.71 -14.33 7.07
C GLU A 123 -11.01 -13.67 7.57
N VAL A 124 -10.96 -13.11 8.79
CA VAL A 124 -12.15 -12.50 9.42
C VAL A 124 -12.47 -11.10 8.90
N LEU A 125 -11.53 -10.46 8.21
CA LEU A 125 -11.69 -9.17 7.52
C LEU A 125 -11.86 -9.40 6.02
N PRO A 126 -12.45 -8.44 5.28
CA PRO A 126 -12.51 -8.48 3.81
C PRO A 126 -11.14 -8.65 3.16
N GLY A 127 -10.13 -7.99 3.71
CA GLY A 127 -8.72 -8.13 3.36
C GLY A 127 -7.85 -7.90 4.57
N ALA A 128 -6.66 -8.46 4.57
CA ALA A 128 -5.64 -8.23 5.57
C ALA A 128 -4.29 -8.04 4.88
N GLN A 129 -3.42 -7.25 5.49
CA GLN A 129 -2.11 -6.87 4.98
C GLN A 129 -1.03 -7.17 6.01
N VAL A 130 0.12 -7.57 5.50
CA VAL A 130 1.38 -7.58 6.21
C VAL A 130 2.43 -6.85 5.39
N VAL A 131 3.13 -5.92 5.99
CA VAL A 131 4.29 -5.25 5.38
C VAL A 131 5.50 -6.13 5.65
N LEU A 132 5.99 -6.79 4.60
CA LEU A 132 7.05 -7.79 4.67
C LEU A 132 8.41 -7.13 4.95
N ALA A 133 8.63 -6.00 4.31
CA ALA A 133 9.82 -5.18 4.41
C ALA A 133 9.42 -3.71 4.62
N PRO A 134 9.21 -3.27 5.89
CA PRO A 134 8.67 -1.94 6.18
C PRO A 134 9.66 -0.79 5.97
N THR A 135 10.94 -1.07 5.90
CA THR A 135 12.02 -0.09 5.71
C THR A 135 13.01 -0.55 4.64
N ALA A 136 12.47 -0.99 3.50
CA ALA A 136 13.27 -1.56 2.42
C ALA A 136 14.18 -0.50 1.77
N ASP A 137 15.45 -0.86 1.61
CA ASP A 137 16.41 -0.17 0.76
C ASP A 137 16.45 -0.85 -0.62
N PHE A 138 15.94 -0.16 -1.63
CA PHE A 138 15.89 -0.66 -3.00
C PHE A 138 17.14 -0.25 -3.78
N THR A 139 17.65 -1.19 -4.60
CA THR A 139 18.73 -0.98 -5.56
C THR A 139 18.40 -1.65 -6.88
N GLY A 140 18.94 -1.12 -7.98
CA GLY A 140 18.73 -1.70 -9.30
C GLY A 140 18.59 -0.66 -10.40
N THR A 141 17.73 -0.95 -11.37
CA THR A 141 17.51 -0.08 -12.52
C THR A 141 16.04 -0.02 -12.88
N LEU A 142 15.54 1.18 -13.09
CA LEU A 142 14.29 1.46 -13.78
C LEU A 142 14.62 1.99 -15.19
N THR A 143 13.91 1.53 -16.22
CA THR A 143 13.98 2.12 -17.55
C THR A 143 12.65 2.74 -17.92
N VAL A 144 12.66 4.00 -18.34
CA VAL A 144 11.47 4.78 -18.72
C VAL A 144 11.70 5.31 -20.12
N ASP A 145 10.88 4.90 -21.11
CA ASP A 145 11.04 5.27 -22.52
C ASP A 145 12.48 5.08 -23.05
N GLY A 146 13.12 3.97 -22.68
CA GLY A 146 14.51 3.64 -23.04
C GLY A 146 15.59 4.35 -22.20
N THR A 147 15.22 5.32 -21.38
CA THR A 147 16.16 6.01 -20.47
C THR A 147 16.33 5.22 -19.18
N LYS A 148 17.56 4.83 -18.88
CA LYS A 148 17.89 4.14 -17.64
C LYS A 148 18.00 5.12 -16.46
N ILE A 149 17.30 4.81 -15.39
CA ILE A 149 17.31 5.53 -14.11
C ILE A 149 17.91 4.58 -13.07
N PRO A 150 19.06 4.88 -12.49
CA PRO A 150 19.62 4.08 -11.42
C PRO A 150 18.75 4.22 -10.17
N VAL A 151 18.41 3.09 -9.55
CA VAL A 151 17.80 3.01 -8.24
C VAL A 151 18.92 2.72 -7.25
N ASP A 152 19.30 3.71 -6.45
CA ASP A 152 20.35 3.59 -5.44
C ASP A 152 19.82 3.98 -4.09
N ARG A 153 19.57 2.99 -3.24
CA ARG A 153 19.00 3.13 -1.88
C ARG A 153 17.72 3.96 -1.81
N TRP A 154 16.82 3.76 -2.78
CA TRP A 154 15.48 4.30 -2.68
C TRP A 154 14.75 3.64 -1.52
N ARG A 155 13.98 4.44 -0.78
CA ARG A 155 13.31 3.99 0.46
C ARG A 155 11.88 3.64 0.20
N GLY A 156 11.41 2.56 0.83
CA GLY A 156 10.03 2.16 0.67
C GLY A 156 9.65 0.90 1.42
N ASN A 157 8.64 0.22 0.92
CA ASN A 157 8.17 -1.03 1.52
C ASN A 157 7.82 -2.09 0.48
N VAL A 158 7.74 -3.33 0.96
CA VAL A 158 7.16 -4.46 0.25
C VAL A 158 6.07 -5.06 1.13
N ALA A 159 4.88 -5.27 0.57
CA ALA A 159 3.76 -5.78 1.33
C ALA A 159 3.01 -6.90 0.60
N HIS A 160 2.24 -7.66 1.37
CA HIS A 160 1.40 -8.74 0.91
C HIS A 160 -0.02 -8.56 1.47
N ILE A 161 -1.01 -8.58 0.59
CA ILE A 161 -2.43 -8.52 0.94
C ILE A 161 -3.09 -9.83 0.51
N TYR A 162 -4.03 -10.30 1.33
CA TYR A 162 -4.88 -11.42 0.99
C TYR A 162 -6.28 -11.23 1.54
N GLY A 163 -7.30 -11.56 0.75
CA GLY A 163 -8.67 -11.41 1.18
C GLY A 163 -9.72 -11.71 0.12
N HIS A 164 -10.89 -11.09 0.28
CA HIS A 164 -12.07 -11.27 -0.55
C HIS A 164 -12.35 -10.08 -1.49
N GLY A 165 -11.53 -9.02 -1.41
CA GLY A 165 -11.68 -7.79 -2.16
C GLY A 165 -11.57 -6.55 -1.28
N ASN A 166 -11.95 -5.40 -1.85
CA ASN A 166 -11.73 -4.09 -1.26
C ASN A 166 -12.88 -3.66 -0.31
N ALA A 167 -12.59 -2.71 0.55
CA ALA A 167 -13.57 -2.04 1.38
C ALA A 167 -14.48 -1.11 0.55
N LYS A 168 -15.60 -0.64 1.12
CA LYS A 168 -16.45 0.38 0.48
C LYS A 168 -15.69 1.69 0.25
N GLN A 169 -14.87 2.06 1.22
CA GLN A 169 -13.98 3.21 1.19
C GLN A 169 -12.76 2.88 2.05
N TRP A 170 -11.58 3.27 1.60
CA TRP A 170 -10.37 3.10 2.40
C TRP A 170 -9.39 4.24 2.15
N GLY A 171 -8.51 4.43 3.12
CA GLY A 171 -7.29 5.20 2.99
C GLY A 171 -6.14 4.37 3.52
N TRP A 172 -5.02 4.37 2.83
CA TRP A 172 -3.79 3.73 3.24
C TRP A 172 -2.64 4.73 3.21
N ILE A 173 -1.72 4.58 4.14
CA ILE A 173 -0.47 5.33 4.18
C ILE A 173 0.67 4.50 4.70
N HIS A 174 1.80 4.59 4.01
CA HIS A 174 3.11 4.19 4.48
C HIS A 174 4.05 5.39 4.43
N ALA A 175 4.80 5.63 5.50
CA ALA A 175 5.79 6.70 5.55
C ALA A 175 7.06 6.24 6.27
N ASP A 176 8.20 6.34 5.59
CA ASP A 176 9.52 6.25 6.21
C ASP A 176 9.76 7.54 7.01
N LEU A 177 9.97 7.40 8.31
CA LEU A 177 10.15 8.52 9.25
C LEU A 177 11.61 8.81 9.56
N GLY A 178 12.52 8.07 8.92
CA GLY A 178 13.96 8.10 9.17
C GLY A 178 14.40 7.17 10.29
N ASP A 179 15.70 6.88 10.35
CA ASP A 179 16.36 6.07 11.38
C ASP A 179 15.71 4.69 11.63
N GLY A 180 15.02 4.14 10.64
CA GLY A 180 14.28 2.88 10.76
C GLY A 180 12.90 3.02 11.40
N ASP A 181 12.49 4.23 11.73
CA ASP A 181 11.12 4.52 12.17
C ASP A 181 10.17 4.52 10.97
N VAL A 182 8.94 4.04 11.15
CA VAL A 182 7.94 3.94 10.09
C VAL A 182 6.53 4.12 10.63
N LEU A 183 5.67 4.73 9.82
CA LEU A 183 4.22 4.70 9.97
C LEU A 183 3.62 3.79 8.91
N GLU A 184 2.74 2.91 9.34
CA GLU A 184 1.84 2.14 8.50
C GLU A 184 0.42 2.28 9.03
N ALA A 185 -0.52 2.75 8.20
CA ALA A 185 -1.90 2.86 8.64
C ALA A 185 -2.90 2.60 7.52
N VAL A 186 -3.99 1.95 7.88
CA VAL A 186 -5.17 1.74 7.03
C VAL A 186 -6.39 2.25 7.78
N THR A 187 -7.26 2.93 7.08
CA THR A 187 -8.60 3.24 7.56
C THR A 187 -9.62 2.78 6.54
N ALA A 188 -10.70 2.14 6.97
CA ALA A 188 -11.65 1.54 6.04
C ALA A 188 -13.09 1.51 6.56
N VAL A 189 -14.03 1.62 5.63
CA VAL A 189 -15.45 1.34 5.82
C VAL A 189 -15.78 0.03 5.12
N SER A 190 -16.36 -0.93 5.82
CA SER A 190 -16.76 -2.20 5.23
C SER A 190 -17.84 -1.99 4.15
N HIS A 191 -17.81 -2.78 3.08
CA HIS A 191 -18.90 -2.81 2.10
C HIS A 191 -20.09 -3.70 2.53
N LYS A 192 -19.93 -4.53 3.56
CA LYS A 192 -20.97 -5.45 4.03
C LYS A 192 -22.21 -4.68 4.53
N PRO A 193 -23.44 -5.14 4.19
CA PRO A 193 -24.67 -4.52 4.66
C PRO A 193 -24.69 -4.34 6.19
N GLY A 194 -25.15 -3.19 6.64
CA GLY A 194 -25.15 -2.80 8.07
C GLY A 194 -23.84 -2.20 8.54
N LEU A 195 -22.70 -2.80 8.20
CA LEU A 195 -21.37 -2.28 8.55
C LEU A 195 -20.94 -1.10 7.66
N ASN A 196 -21.52 -0.97 6.49
CA ASN A 196 -21.24 0.10 5.52
C ASN A 196 -21.75 1.49 5.92
N ARG A 197 -22.43 1.60 7.06
CA ARG A 197 -22.92 2.84 7.66
C ARG A 197 -22.11 3.26 8.88
N LEU A 198 -21.18 2.43 9.32
CA LEU A 198 -20.31 2.74 10.45
C LEU A 198 -19.22 3.73 10.04
N ALA A 199 -18.70 4.44 11.03
CA ALA A 199 -17.52 5.27 10.85
C ALA A 199 -16.31 4.41 10.39
N PRO A 200 -15.36 4.98 9.64
CA PRO A 200 -14.15 4.27 9.27
C PRO A 200 -13.41 3.73 10.50
N LEU A 201 -12.96 2.48 10.40
CA LEU A 201 -12.09 1.87 11.41
C LEU A 201 -10.64 2.12 11.04
N ALA A 202 -9.85 2.64 11.97
CA ALA A 202 -8.44 2.90 11.76
C ALA A 202 -7.56 1.79 12.36
N PHE A 203 -6.60 1.32 11.58
CA PHE A 203 -5.56 0.35 11.95
C PHE A 203 -4.22 1.07 11.79
N ILE A 204 -3.60 1.44 12.91
CA ILE A 204 -2.38 2.24 12.92
C ILE A 204 -1.26 1.44 13.58
N ARG A 205 -0.10 1.42 12.93
CA ARG A 205 1.13 0.88 13.44
C ARG A 205 2.27 1.86 13.19
N PHE A 206 3.01 2.12 14.21
CA PHE A 206 4.32 2.73 14.14
C PHE A 206 5.36 1.68 14.49
N ARG A 207 6.52 1.75 13.88
CA ARG A 207 7.76 1.24 14.45
C ARG A 207 8.58 2.46 14.85
N ILE A 208 8.88 2.61 16.14
CA ILE A 208 9.62 3.74 16.70
C ILE A 208 10.72 3.18 17.60
N ASP A 209 11.97 3.60 17.37
CA ASP A 209 13.12 3.09 18.09
C ASP A 209 13.16 1.54 18.09
N GLY A 210 12.83 0.91 16.95
CA GLY A 210 12.79 -0.54 16.76
C GLY A 210 11.63 -1.27 17.45
N LYS A 211 10.64 -0.56 17.99
CA LYS A 211 9.49 -1.13 18.70
C LYS A 211 8.18 -0.80 18.02
N ASP A 212 7.33 -1.82 17.83
CA ASP A 212 5.99 -1.63 17.27
C ASP A 212 5.04 -1.01 18.31
N TRP A 213 4.39 0.11 17.93
CA TRP A 213 3.41 0.82 18.73
C TRP A 213 2.20 1.24 17.90
N PRO A 214 0.97 1.15 18.44
CA PRO A 214 0.59 0.56 19.72
C PRO A 214 0.83 -0.98 19.74
N ALA A 215 0.99 -1.56 20.92
CA ALA A 215 1.21 -3.01 21.07
C ALA A 215 0.02 -3.83 20.53
N THR A 216 -1.20 -3.27 20.60
CA THR A 216 -2.42 -3.83 20.00
C THR A 216 -3.12 -2.77 19.19
N ILE A 217 -3.93 -3.16 18.20
CA ILE A 217 -4.65 -2.23 17.33
C ILE A 217 -5.92 -1.67 17.98
N LEU A 218 -6.45 -2.28 19.03
CA LEU A 218 -7.73 -1.90 19.62
C LEU A 218 -7.85 -0.41 19.96
N PRO A 219 -6.81 0.26 20.50
CA PRO A 219 -6.89 1.69 20.76
C PRO A 219 -7.04 2.54 19.49
N SER A 220 -6.46 2.11 18.36
CA SER A 220 -6.53 2.86 17.11
C SER A 220 -7.89 2.79 16.42
N LEU A 221 -8.71 1.77 16.71
CA LEU A 221 -10.07 1.63 16.16
C LEU A 221 -11.00 2.78 16.55
N ARG A 222 -10.63 3.57 17.57
CA ARG A 222 -11.41 4.73 18.06
C ARG A 222 -10.90 6.05 17.48
N MET A 223 -9.93 6.02 16.59
CA MET A 223 -9.47 7.22 15.90
C MET A 223 -10.58 7.77 15.00
N ARG A 224 -10.70 9.08 14.98
CA ARG A 224 -11.55 9.77 14.00
C ARG A 224 -10.80 9.87 12.69
N THR A 225 -11.44 9.48 11.61
CA THR A 225 -10.88 9.61 10.26
C THR A 225 -11.79 10.50 9.42
N THR A 226 -11.18 11.41 8.69
CA THR A 226 -11.83 12.17 7.61
C THR A 226 -11.09 11.84 6.32
N LEU A 227 -11.75 11.15 5.39
CA LEU A 227 -11.19 10.75 4.11
C LEU A 227 -11.64 11.69 3.00
N GLY A 228 -10.68 12.24 2.27
CA GLY A 228 -10.86 12.99 1.04
C GLY A 228 -9.77 12.60 0.05
N LEU A 229 -10.00 12.79 -1.25
CA LEU A 229 -9.05 12.37 -2.28
C LEU A 229 -7.72 13.14 -2.26
N GLN A 230 -7.75 14.40 -1.85
CA GLN A 230 -6.56 15.27 -1.81
C GLN A 230 -6.00 15.45 -0.40
N HIS A 231 -6.89 15.48 0.58
CA HIS A 231 -6.54 15.70 1.97
C HIS A 231 -7.31 14.74 2.85
N TRP A 232 -6.63 14.06 3.71
CA TRP A 232 -7.26 13.21 4.69
C TRP A 232 -6.48 13.18 6.00
N GLN A 233 -7.15 12.82 7.08
CA GLN A 233 -6.51 12.80 8.38
C GLN A 233 -7.09 11.72 9.29
N MET A 234 -6.25 11.29 10.22
CA MET A 234 -6.63 10.50 11.38
C MET A 234 -6.23 11.24 12.66
N GLU A 235 -7.15 11.36 13.60
CA GLU A 235 -6.89 12.01 14.88
C GLU A 235 -7.57 11.26 16.04
N GLY A 236 -6.96 11.27 17.21
CA GLY A 236 -7.57 10.67 18.40
C GLY A 236 -6.55 10.26 19.44
N ARG A 237 -6.96 9.35 20.31
CA ARG A 237 -6.14 8.90 21.44
C ARG A 237 -5.80 7.43 21.34
N ILE A 238 -4.52 7.13 21.48
CA ILE A 238 -3.97 5.78 21.60
C ILE A 238 -3.36 5.66 23.01
N GLY A 239 -4.10 5.06 23.94
CA GLY A 239 -3.73 5.06 25.36
C GLY A 239 -3.77 6.47 25.95
N ARG A 240 -2.60 6.93 26.46
CA ARG A 240 -2.45 8.28 27.05
C ARG A 240 -1.95 9.31 26.04
N ARG A 241 -1.65 8.92 24.81
CA ARG A 241 -1.13 9.78 23.75
C ARG A 241 -2.23 10.25 22.83
N GLU A 242 -2.18 11.49 22.42
CA GLU A 242 -2.97 12.05 21.33
C GLU A 242 -2.14 11.91 20.06
N VAL A 243 -2.74 11.38 19.00
CA VAL A 243 -2.09 11.15 17.69
C VAL A 243 -2.84 11.94 16.65
N LEU A 244 -2.10 12.62 15.79
CA LEU A 244 -2.58 13.31 14.61
C LEU A 244 -1.73 12.86 13.42
N ILE A 245 -2.38 12.43 12.36
CA ILE A 245 -1.78 12.11 11.07
C ILE A 245 -2.54 12.90 10.03
N ARG A 246 -1.87 13.75 9.27
CA ARG A 246 -2.42 14.49 8.12
C ARG A 246 -1.69 14.08 6.87
N VAL A 247 -2.44 13.88 5.80
CA VAL A 247 -1.93 13.45 4.51
C VAL A 247 -2.45 14.40 3.45
N ASP A 248 -1.52 14.91 2.65
CA ASP A 248 -1.78 15.75 1.50
C ASP A 248 -1.25 15.03 0.25
N GLN A 249 -2.17 14.74 -0.70
CA GLN A 249 -1.87 14.08 -1.97
C GLN A 249 -2.40 14.92 -3.14
N PRO A 250 -1.60 15.89 -3.62
CA PRO A 250 -2.02 16.78 -4.70
C PRO A 250 -2.36 16.01 -5.97
N ASN A 251 -3.43 16.39 -6.66
CA ASN A 251 -3.93 15.69 -7.86
C ASN A 251 -2.88 15.50 -8.95
N GLU A 252 -2.01 16.48 -9.14
CA GLU A 252 -0.94 16.45 -10.14
C GLU A 252 0.12 15.38 -9.87
N ARG A 253 0.16 14.86 -8.64
CA ARG A 253 1.06 13.77 -8.21
C ARG A 253 0.35 12.45 -8.05
N CYS A 254 -0.92 12.36 -8.45
CA CYS A 254 -1.73 11.16 -8.28
C CYS A 254 -2.01 10.45 -9.59
N VAL A 255 -2.28 9.15 -9.49
CA VAL A 255 -2.94 8.36 -10.52
C VAL A 255 -4.23 7.81 -9.96
N SER A 256 -5.23 7.61 -10.82
CA SER A 256 -6.45 6.88 -10.46
C SER A 256 -6.57 5.62 -11.30
N LEU A 257 -6.74 4.49 -10.64
CA LEU A 257 -6.80 3.17 -11.25
C LEU A 257 -8.10 2.48 -10.88
N GLU A 258 -8.70 1.78 -11.85
CA GLU A 258 -9.85 0.93 -11.61
C GLU A 258 -9.38 -0.47 -11.21
N TYR A 259 -9.94 -0.97 -10.10
CA TYR A 259 -9.81 -2.34 -9.62
C TYR A 259 -11.10 -3.09 -9.88
N THR A 260 -11.00 -4.39 -10.09
CA THR A 260 -12.16 -5.27 -10.14
C THR A 260 -12.02 -6.31 -9.06
N ASP A 261 -12.88 -6.23 -8.05
CA ASP A 261 -12.91 -7.21 -6.97
C ASP A 261 -13.36 -8.59 -7.46
N PRO A 262 -13.03 -9.68 -6.74
CA PRO A 262 -13.43 -11.03 -7.12
C PRO A 262 -14.93 -11.25 -7.29
N ASP A 263 -15.78 -10.43 -6.66
CA ASP A 263 -17.24 -10.45 -6.83
C ASP A 263 -17.75 -9.59 -8.01
N GLY A 264 -16.83 -9.09 -8.86
CA GLY A 264 -17.12 -8.21 -9.99
C GLY A 264 -17.33 -6.74 -9.63
N GLY A 265 -17.25 -6.38 -8.35
CA GLY A 265 -17.41 -5.00 -7.90
C GLY A 265 -16.26 -4.12 -8.37
N LYS A 266 -16.59 -2.94 -8.89
CA LYS A 266 -15.59 -1.95 -9.34
C LYS A 266 -15.20 -1.04 -8.20
N CYS A 267 -13.90 -0.77 -8.09
CA CYS A 267 -13.31 0.18 -7.17
C CYS A 267 -12.40 1.12 -7.95
N VAL A 268 -12.32 2.37 -7.53
CA VAL A 268 -11.32 3.31 -8.04
C VAL A 268 -10.39 3.67 -6.88
N CYS A 269 -9.10 3.53 -7.14
CA CYS A 269 -8.04 3.89 -6.23
C CYS A 269 -7.30 5.11 -6.76
N THR A 270 -7.13 6.13 -5.94
CA THR A 270 -6.26 7.27 -6.21
C THR A 270 -5.02 7.13 -5.35
N ASN A 271 -3.86 6.93 -5.99
CA ASN A 271 -2.59 6.63 -5.36
C ASN A 271 -1.53 7.68 -5.70
N THR A 272 -0.59 7.88 -4.79
CA THR A 272 0.66 8.62 -5.02
C THR A 272 1.80 8.10 -4.16
N GLU A 273 3.00 8.11 -4.72
CA GLU A 273 4.27 7.86 -4.02
C GLU A 273 4.94 9.18 -3.59
N GLN A 274 4.23 10.31 -3.73
CA GLN A 274 4.77 11.66 -3.52
C GLN A 274 3.91 12.50 -2.56
N ALA A 275 3.23 11.87 -1.61
CA ALA A 275 2.42 12.58 -0.62
C ALA A 275 3.29 13.35 0.39
N ASP A 276 2.70 14.42 0.92
CA ASP A 276 3.20 15.10 2.10
C ASP A 276 2.45 14.57 3.33
N VAL A 277 3.19 14.24 4.39
CA VAL A 277 2.62 13.65 5.61
C VAL A 277 3.13 14.38 6.83
N HIS A 278 2.19 14.84 7.66
CA HIS A 278 2.52 15.40 8.98
C HIS A 278 1.97 14.51 10.08
N ILE A 279 2.85 14.15 11.01
CA ILE A 279 2.53 13.25 12.13
C ILE A 279 2.91 13.93 13.43
N GLU A 280 2.01 13.86 14.41
CA GLU A 280 2.29 14.35 15.74
C GLU A 280 1.79 13.38 16.80
N ILE A 281 2.65 13.05 17.76
CA ILE A 281 2.30 12.29 18.95
C ILE A 281 2.54 13.20 20.15
N SER A 282 1.49 13.44 20.94
CA SER A 282 1.51 14.33 22.10
C SER A 282 0.84 13.68 23.31
N ARG A 283 1.05 14.25 24.48
CA ARG A 283 0.35 13.88 25.72
C ARG A 283 -0.01 15.10 26.54
N ARG A 284 -0.90 14.93 27.50
CA ARG A 284 -1.23 15.97 28.48
C ARG A 284 -0.41 15.77 29.75
N VAL A 285 0.25 16.85 30.19
CA VAL A 285 1.03 16.90 31.43
C VAL A 285 0.57 18.15 32.19
N GLY A 286 -0.01 17.98 33.36
CA GLY A 286 -0.54 19.12 34.15
C GLY A 286 -1.61 19.95 33.40
N GLY A 287 -2.37 19.34 32.50
CA GLY A 287 -3.35 20.01 31.63
C GLY A 287 -2.81 20.59 30.34
N ALA A 288 -1.49 20.83 30.24
CA ALA A 288 -0.84 21.31 29.02
C ALA A 288 -0.60 20.17 28.02
N ARG A 289 -0.73 20.50 26.73
CA ARG A 289 -0.36 19.58 25.64
C ARG A 289 1.16 19.66 25.40
N VAL A 290 1.82 18.51 25.48
CA VAL A 290 3.25 18.37 25.23
C VAL A 290 3.48 17.43 24.05
N VAL A 291 4.12 17.92 23.01
CA VAL A 291 4.52 17.11 21.86
C VAL A 291 5.70 16.22 22.24
N GLU A 292 5.54 14.90 22.08
CA GLU A 292 6.60 13.92 22.34
C GLU A 292 7.40 13.61 21.09
N ARG A 293 6.72 13.51 19.94
CA ARG A 293 7.30 13.22 18.62
C ARG A 293 6.56 13.99 17.55
N SER A 294 7.29 14.46 16.55
CA SER A 294 6.71 15.06 15.34
C SER A 294 7.60 14.71 14.13
N TRP A 295 6.94 14.35 13.01
CA TRP A 295 7.59 14.09 11.74
C TRP A 295 6.87 14.84 10.63
N SER A 296 7.64 15.27 9.65
CA SER A 296 7.15 15.83 8.39
C SER A 296 7.86 15.14 7.24
N VAL A 297 7.13 14.31 6.53
CA VAL A 297 7.59 13.64 5.31
C VAL A 297 7.09 14.46 4.13
N THR A 298 7.97 14.89 3.24
CA THR A 298 7.61 15.79 2.15
C THR A 298 7.92 15.14 0.81
N GLY A 299 6.88 14.82 0.03
CA GLY A 299 6.99 14.29 -1.32
C GLY A 299 7.57 12.88 -1.40
N THR A 300 7.51 12.08 -0.32
CA THR A 300 7.94 10.67 -0.27
C THR A 300 7.02 9.81 0.59
N GLY A 301 5.85 10.31 0.95
CA GLY A 301 4.79 9.52 1.55
C GLY A 301 4.08 8.69 0.48
N HIS A 302 3.83 7.42 0.78
CA HIS A 302 3.11 6.51 -0.10
C HIS A 302 1.68 6.40 0.40
N THR A 303 0.70 6.80 -0.41
CA THR A 303 -0.69 6.85 0.04
C THR A 303 -1.69 6.50 -1.05
N GLU A 304 -2.82 5.99 -0.60
CA GLU A 304 -3.91 5.58 -1.45
C GLU A 304 -5.25 5.92 -0.80
N VAL A 305 -6.19 6.44 -1.59
CA VAL A 305 -7.61 6.55 -1.21
C VAL A 305 -8.44 5.83 -2.24
N GLY A 306 -9.21 4.84 -1.79
CA GLY A 306 -10.04 4.03 -2.67
C GLY A 306 -11.53 4.12 -2.34
N LEU A 307 -12.35 4.00 -3.38
CA LEU A 307 -13.81 4.07 -3.35
C LEU A 307 -14.41 2.95 -4.19
N ARG A 308 -15.27 2.14 -3.58
CA ARG A 308 -16.02 1.09 -4.27
C ARG A 308 -17.34 1.63 -4.81
N GLY A 309 -17.70 1.24 -6.05
CA GLY A 309 -18.96 1.63 -6.67
C GLY A 309 -18.97 3.05 -7.24
N GLN A 310 -17.84 3.74 -7.29
CA GLN A 310 -17.69 5.00 -8.00
C GLN A 310 -16.85 4.79 -9.27
N GLN A 311 -17.28 5.44 -10.34
CA GLN A 311 -16.46 5.63 -11.54
C GLN A 311 -15.83 7.01 -11.42
N ALA A 312 -14.60 7.09 -10.96
CA ALA A 312 -13.82 8.30 -11.14
C ALA A 312 -13.14 8.21 -12.52
N PRO A 313 -13.07 9.31 -13.29
CA PRO A 313 -12.26 9.30 -14.50
C PRO A 313 -10.81 8.99 -14.10
N PRO A 314 -10.12 8.06 -14.81
CA PRO A 314 -8.73 7.79 -14.54
C PRO A 314 -7.91 9.05 -14.71
N VAL A 315 -7.16 9.43 -13.69
CA VAL A 315 -6.20 10.54 -13.74
C VAL A 315 -4.85 9.93 -14.13
N ASN A 316 -4.24 10.45 -15.20
CA ASN A 316 -2.91 10.01 -15.68
C ASN A 316 -2.77 8.52 -16.03
N GLU A 317 -3.84 7.79 -16.25
CA GLU A 317 -3.77 6.45 -16.84
C GLU A 317 -3.64 6.59 -18.37
N ARG A 318 -2.62 5.98 -18.99
CA ARG A 318 -2.57 5.88 -20.45
C ARG A 318 -3.61 4.85 -20.89
N THR A 319 -4.64 5.30 -21.56
CA THR A 319 -5.59 4.41 -22.24
C THR A 319 -4.83 3.58 -23.27
N PRO A 320 -5.08 2.26 -23.39
CA PRO A 320 -4.52 1.48 -24.48
C PRO A 320 -4.96 2.09 -25.80
N SER A 321 -3.99 2.50 -26.62
CA SER A 321 -4.21 2.83 -28.04
C SER A 321 -4.32 1.57 -28.85
#